data_212f4b3f0650f2b1ec8366a1025406bd
#
_entry.id   212f4b3f0650f2b1ec8366a1025406bd
#
_cell.length_a   1.000
_cell.length_b   1.000
_cell.length_c   1.000
_cell.angle_alpha   90.00
_cell.angle_beta   90.00
_cell.angle_gamma   90.00
#
_symmetry.space_group_name_H-M   'P 1'
#
loop_
_entity.id
_entity.type
_entity.pdbx_description
1 polymer ?
#
loop_
_entity_poly.entity_id
_entity_poly.type
_entity_poly.pdbx_seq_one_letter_code
_entity_poly.pdbx_strand_id
1 'polypeptide(L)'
;MKRILFFLIFLLPLSACTRKRCKYENPIAEIYVLNWSPRPIPNKGVAYIYKKGTHFAELIDTVRFYALARGITDSTILTCILNSKRLNYLNDIRVVLDDTLEYDISNIKLSMFVDNEHWTMGGPWEYCIVSSLTANGHLAHDTVYSGSLAFPQRHVRIVKKQ
;
A
#
# COMPACT_ATOMS: atom_id res chain seq x y z
N MET A 1 -29.54 47.57 -7.36
CA MET A 1 -29.58 46.15 -6.85
C MET A 1 -29.24 45.06 -7.85
N LYS A 2 -29.36 45.24 -9.17
CA LYS A 2 -29.05 44.21 -10.20
C LYS A 2 -27.54 43.91 -10.42
N ARG A 3 -26.64 44.81 -10.04
CA ARG A 3 -25.17 44.62 -10.25
C ARG A 3 -24.48 43.74 -9.20
N ILE A 4 -25.05 43.59 -8.00
CA ILE A 4 -24.49 42.77 -6.92
C ILE A 4 -24.74 41.27 -7.18
N LEU A 5 -25.84 40.93 -7.86
CA LEU A 5 -26.19 39.56 -8.17
C LEU A 5 -25.22 38.91 -9.18
N PHE A 6 -24.66 39.71 -10.10
CA PHE A 6 -23.72 39.22 -11.11
C PHE A 6 -22.35 38.86 -10.52
N PHE A 7 -21.92 39.53 -9.45
CA PHE A 7 -20.65 39.28 -8.78
C PHE A 7 -20.69 37.99 -7.94
N LEU A 8 -21.86 37.66 -7.39
CA LEU A 8 -22.02 36.43 -6.59
C LEU A 8 -21.99 35.15 -7.45
N ILE A 9 -22.47 35.22 -8.71
CA ILE A 9 -22.45 34.07 -9.63
C ILE A 9 -21.05 33.77 -10.15
N PHE A 10 -20.14 34.76 -10.20
CA PHE A 10 -18.76 34.55 -10.65
C PHE A 10 -17.83 33.97 -9.56
N LEU A 11 -18.24 34.04 -8.27
CA LEU A 11 -17.46 33.48 -7.15
C LEU A 11 -17.72 31.98 -6.90
N LEU A 12 -18.78 31.40 -7.46
CA LEU A 12 -19.15 30.00 -7.28
C LEU A 12 -18.24 28.97 -7.96
N PRO A 13 -17.55 29.22 -9.09
CA PRO A 13 -16.66 28.23 -9.69
C PRO A 13 -15.27 28.14 -9.03
N LEU A 14 -14.89 29.08 -8.16
CA LEU A 14 -13.56 29.08 -7.57
C LEU A 14 -13.38 28.10 -6.38
N SER A 15 -14.47 27.53 -5.87
CA SER A 15 -14.43 26.59 -4.74
C SER A 15 -14.38 25.11 -5.16
N ALA A 16 -14.36 24.79 -6.45
CA ALA A 16 -14.47 23.42 -6.96
C ALA A 16 -13.11 22.73 -7.19
N CYS A 17 -12.00 23.32 -6.78
CA CYS A 17 -10.72 22.60 -6.74
C CYS A 17 -10.68 21.65 -5.53
N THR A 18 -11.44 20.55 -5.60
CA THR A 18 -11.32 19.47 -4.63
C THR A 18 -9.95 18.82 -4.81
N ARG A 19 -9.01 19.10 -3.88
CA ARG A 19 -7.73 18.38 -3.85
C ARG A 19 -8.02 16.88 -3.86
N LYS A 20 -7.47 16.15 -4.81
CA LYS A 20 -7.49 14.69 -4.79
C LYS A 20 -6.94 14.22 -3.46
N ARG A 21 -7.65 13.32 -2.79
CA ARG A 21 -7.20 12.71 -1.53
C ARG A 21 -6.95 11.23 -1.76
N CYS A 22 -5.91 10.71 -1.12
CA CYS A 22 -5.67 9.28 -1.13
C CYS A 22 -6.80 8.54 -0.45
N LYS A 23 -7.30 7.49 -1.09
CA LYS A 23 -8.37 6.63 -0.57
C LYS A 23 -7.76 5.37 0.02
N TYR A 24 -7.98 5.17 1.31
CA TYR A 24 -7.49 3.98 2.02
C TYR A 24 -8.28 2.71 1.63
N GLU A 25 -9.45 2.85 1.03
CA GLU A 25 -10.29 1.76 0.51
C GLU A 25 -9.76 1.15 -0.80
N ASN A 26 -8.80 1.81 -1.45
CA ASN A 26 -8.22 1.27 -2.67
C ASN A 26 -7.58 -0.08 -2.41
N PRO A 27 -7.76 -1.06 -3.32
CA PRO A 27 -7.17 -2.38 -3.16
C PRO A 27 -5.64 -2.33 -3.29
N ILE A 28 -4.98 -3.16 -2.49
CA ILE A 28 -3.54 -3.44 -2.61
C ILE A 28 -3.40 -4.60 -3.58
N ALA A 29 -2.76 -4.36 -4.73
CA ALA A 29 -2.56 -5.39 -5.74
C ALA A 29 -1.29 -6.22 -5.50
N GLU A 30 -0.27 -5.61 -4.91
CA GLU A 30 1.05 -6.20 -4.76
C GLU A 30 1.68 -5.85 -3.41
N ILE A 31 2.49 -6.77 -2.91
CA ILE A 31 3.35 -6.57 -1.74
C ILE A 31 4.77 -6.89 -2.15
N TYR A 32 5.68 -5.97 -1.89
CA TYR A 32 7.10 -6.10 -2.18
C TYR A 32 7.90 -6.32 -0.90
N VAL A 33 8.68 -7.42 -0.88
CA VAL A 33 9.67 -7.65 0.19
C VAL A 33 11.04 -7.33 -0.38
N LEU A 34 11.60 -6.22 0.07
CA LEU A 34 12.85 -5.66 -0.42
C LEU A 34 14.06 -6.41 0.16
N ASN A 35 15.14 -6.48 -0.59
CA ASN A 35 16.37 -7.17 -0.20
C ASN A 35 16.16 -8.67 0.09
N TRP A 36 15.33 -9.33 -0.72
CA TRP A 36 15.01 -10.75 -0.57
C TRP A 36 16.18 -11.68 -0.95
N SER A 37 17.01 -11.26 -1.90
CA SER A 37 18.16 -12.06 -2.33
C SER A 37 19.19 -12.24 -1.20
N PRO A 38 19.82 -13.43 -1.03
CA PRO A 38 19.81 -14.58 -1.94
C PRO A 38 18.76 -15.67 -1.63
N ARG A 39 17.74 -15.39 -0.82
CA ARG A 39 16.75 -16.39 -0.43
C ARG A 39 15.98 -16.96 -1.63
N PRO A 40 15.55 -18.24 -1.57
CA PRO A 40 14.68 -18.82 -2.59
C PRO A 40 13.31 -18.14 -2.58
N ILE A 41 12.59 -18.24 -3.69
CA ILE A 41 11.20 -17.79 -3.78
C ILE A 41 10.37 -18.73 -2.90
N PRO A 42 9.48 -18.20 -2.01
CA PRO A 42 8.58 -19.02 -1.23
C PRO A 42 7.62 -19.82 -2.11
N ASN A 43 7.25 -21.03 -1.68
CA ASN A 43 6.30 -21.87 -2.41
C ASN A 43 4.85 -21.39 -2.21
N LYS A 44 4.57 -20.76 -1.08
CA LYS A 44 3.23 -20.28 -0.74
C LYS A 44 3.28 -19.01 0.09
N GLY A 45 2.22 -18.23 0.00
CA GLY A 45 2.03 -17.03 0.79
C GLY A 45 0.55 -16.75 1.04
N VAL A 46 0.28 -16.20 2.21
CA VAL A 46 -1.06 -15.83 2.67
C VAL A 46 -1.01 -14.46 3.34
N ALA A 47 -1.99 -13.62 3.05
CA ALA A 47 -2.25 -12.40 3.77
C ALA A 47 -3.50 -12.57 4.64
N TYR A 48 -3.35 -12.42 5.94
CA TYR A 48 -4.44 -12.35 6.91
C TYR A 48 -4.77 -10.89 7.15
N ILE A 49 -6.05 -10.53 7.03
CA ILE A 49 -6.56 -9.17 7.14
C ILE A 49 -7.21 -9.00 8.50
N TYR A 50 -6.72 -8.06 9.29
CA TYR A 50 -7.21 -7.80 10.63
C TYR A 50 -7.82 -6.41 10.73
N LYS A 51 -8.76 -6.24 11.63
CA LYS A 51 -9.31 -4.94 11.97
C LYS A 51 -8.21 -4.05 12.56
N LYS A 52 -8.08 -2.85 12.01
CA LYS A 52 -7.06 -1.89 12.42
C LYS A 52 -7.14 -1.58 13.92
N GLY A 53 -5.98 -1.58 14.57
CA GLY A 53 -5.86 -1.21 16.00
C GLY A 53 -6.25 -2.32 16.98
N THR A 54 -6.55 -3.54 16.51
CA THR A 54 -6.85 -4.69 17.39
C THR A 54 -5.61 -5.51 17.75
N HIS A 55 -4.41 -5.03 17.40
CA HIS A 55 -3.16 -5.76 17.60
C HIS A 55 -3.19 -7.19 17.03
N PHE A 56 -3.77 -7.34 15.82
CA PHE A 56 -3.94 -8.63 15.12
C PHE A 56 -4.80 -9.65 15.89
N ALA A 57 -5.75 -9.20 16.72
CA ALA A 57 -6.65 -10.08 17.46
C ALA A 57 -7.95 -10.39 16.69
N GLU A 58 -8.46 -9.44 15.89
CA GLU A 58 -9.75 -9.57 15.18
C GLU A 58 -9.50 -9.79 13.69
N LEU A 59 -9.51 -11.08 13.28
CA LEU A 59 -9.37 -11.49 11.88
C LEU A 59 -10.65 -11.15 11.10
N ILE A 60 -10.51 -10.45 9.98
CA ILE A 60 -11.62 -10.11 9.08
C ILE A 60 -11.68 -11.10 7.91
N ASP A 61 -10.52 -11.36 7.28
CA ASP A 61 -10.46 -12.18 6.06
C ASP A 61 -9.06 -12.77 5.85
N THR A 62 -8.97 -13.69 4.89
CA THR A 62 -7.72 -14.33 4.50
C THR A 62 -7.64 -14.39 2.96
N VAL A 63 -6.52 -13.93 2.41
CA VAL A 63 -6.26 -13.92 0.97
C VAL A 63 -4.97 -14.67 0.68
N ARG A 64 -5.01 -15.64 -0.24
CA ARG A 64 -3.81 -16.31 -0.76
C ARG A 64 -3.18 -15.47 -1.86
N PHE A 65 -1.86 -15.44 -1.91
CA PHE A 65 -1.18 -14.83 -3.05
C PHE A 65 -1.41 -15.65 -4.31
N TYR A 66 -1.71 -14.97 -5.40
CA TYR A 66 -1.88 -15.58 -6.71
C TYR A 66 -0.55 -16.07 -7.28
N ALA A 67 0.50 -15.25 -7.12
CA ALA A 67 1.85 -15.58 -7.54
C ALA A 67 2.88 -14.97 -6.60
N LEU A 68 4.02 -15.64 -6.48
CA LEU A 68 5.23 -15.20 -5.80
C LEU A 68 6.36 -15.25 -6.81
N ALA A 69 7.03 -14.13 -7.06
CA ALA A 69 8.05 -14.03 -8.09
C ALA A 69 9.18 -13.08 -7.65
N ARG A 70 10.35 -13.19 -8.30
CA ARG A 70 11.35 -12.13 -8.20
C ARG A 70 10.91 -10.93 -9.02
N GLY A 71 11.26 -9.74 -8.58
CA GLY A 71 11.01 -8.52 -9.34
C GLY A 71 11.68 -8.58 -10.72
N ILE A 72 10.96 -8.11 -11.74
CA ILE A 72 11.44 -8.15 -13.14
C ILE A 72 12.63 -7.20 -13.32
N THR A 73 12.55 -6.02 -12.74
CA THR A 73 13.59 -4.98 -12.84
C THR A 73 14.66 -5.11 -11.75
N ASP A 74 14.31 -5.68 -10.60
CA ASP A 74 15.22 -5.91 -9.48
C ASP A 74 15.00 -7.30 -8.89
N SER A 75 15.91 -8.22 -9.18
CA SER A 75 15.88 -9.61 -8.70
C SER A 75 16.08 -9.75 -7.19
N THR A 76 16.46 -8.67 -6.50
CA THR A 76 16.55 -8.64 -5.03
C THR A 76 15.20 -8.44 -4.34
N ILE A 77 14.14 -8.18 -5.10
CA ILE A 77 12.79 -7.96 -4.59
C ILE A 77 11.97 -9.25 -4.76
N LEU A 78 11.26 -9.64 -3.70
CA LEU A 78 10.18 -10.62 -3.80
C LEU A 78 8.86 -9.88 -4.04
N THR A 79 8.21 -10.17 -5.16
CA THR A 79 6.88 -9.66 -5.50
C THR A 79 5.83 -10.68 -5.12
N CYS A 80 4.90 -10.28 -4.25
CA CYS A 80 3.74 -11.08 -3.85
C CYS A 80 2.50 -10.48 -4.51
N ILE A 81 1.96 -11.17 -5.52
CA ILE A 81 0.85 -10.68 -6.34
C ILE A 81 -0.48 -11.17 -5.76
N LEU A 82 -1.42 -10.26 -5.61
CA LEU A 82 -2.76 -10.50 -5.08
C LEU A 82 -3.80 -10.34 -6.19
N ASN A 83 -4.73 -11.28 -6.25
CA ASN A 83 -5.93 -11.14 -7.08
C ASN A 83 -7.16 -10.98 -6.17
N SER A 84 -7.18 -9.91 -5.39
CA SER A 84 -8.27 -9.65 -4.45
C SER A 84 -8.48 -8.15 -4.25
N LYS A 85 -9.75 -7.74 -4.27
CA LYS A 85 -10.16 -6.37 -3.90
C LYS A 85 -10.37 -6.19 -2.39
N ARG A 86 -10.18 -7.24 -1.59
CA ARG A 86 -10.47 -7.23 -0.15
C ARG A 86 -9.33 -6.65 0.69
N LEU A 87 -8.10 -6.77 0.21
CA LEU A 87 -6.94 -6.19 0.87
C LEU A 87 -6.84 -4.70 0.54
N ASN A 88 -6.87 -3.86 1.54
CA ASN A 88 -6.78 -2.41 1.42
C ASN A 88 -6.00 -1.79 2.59
N TYR A 89 -5.78 -0.48 2.54
CA TYR A 89 -4.94 0.24 3.51
C TYR A 89 -5.66 0.59 4.84
N LEU A 90 -6.96 0.26 4.98
CA LEU A 90 -7.73 0.48 6.21
C LEU A 90 -7.43 -0.56 7.30
N ASN A 91 -6.81 -1.67 6.96
CA ASN A 91 -6.64 -2.84 7.81
C ASN A 91 -5.19 -3.01 8.26
N ASP A 92 -4.99 -3.75 9.35
CA ASP A 92 -3.71 -4.33 9.68
C ASP A 92 -3.58 -5.68 8.94
N ILE A 93 -2.37 -6.01 8.46
CA ILE A 93 -2.17 -7.14 7.55
C ILE A 93 -1.04 -8.01 8.08
N ARG A 94 -1.26 -9.32 8.20
CA ARG A 94 -0.20 -10.27 8.47
C ARG A 94 0.11 -11.06 7.21
N VAL A 95 1.34 -10.93 6.72
CA VAL A 95 1.86 -11.70 5.59
C VAL A 95 2.63 -12.89 6.12
N VAL A 96 2.27 -14.09 5.68
CA VAL A 96 2.96 -15.33 6.05
C VAL A 96 3.46 -16.01 4.78
N LEU A 97 4.75 -16.31 4.72
CA LEU A 97 5.43 -16.98 3.63
C LEU A 97 5.99 -18.32 4.12
N ASP A 98 5.69 -19.41 3.39
CA ASP A 98 6.08 -20.79 3.72
C ASP A 98 5.76 -21.25 5.16
N ASP A 99 4.71 -20.67 5.77
CA ASP A 99 4.27 -20.88 7.15
C ASP A 99 5.32 -20.57 8.23
N THR A 100 6.42 -19.96 7.87
CA THR A 100 7.55 -19.73 8.78
C THR A 100 8.02 -18.29 8.86
N LEU A 101 7.84 -17.52 7.80
CA LEU A 101 8.25 -16.12 7.72
C LEU A 101 7.03 -15.23 7.85
N GLU A 102 6.99 -14.41 8.87
CA GLU A 102 5.82 -13.60 9.21
C GLU A 102 6.16 -12.12 9.30
N TYR A 103 5.28 -11.28 8.74
CA TYR A 103 5.34 -9.82 8.78
C TYR A 103 4.00 -9.27 9.23
N ASP A 104 3.97 -8.65 10.40
CA ASP A 104 2.83 -7.87 10.91
C ASP A 104 2.94 -6.43 10.41
N ILE A 105 2.07 -6.07 9.48
CA ILE A 105 2.05 -4.75 8.81
C ILE A 105 0.93 -3.92 9.42
N SER A 106 1.27 -2.75 9.94
CA SER A 106 0.33 -1.82 10.56
C SER A 106 0.73 -0.37 10.33
N ASN A 107 -0.05 0.57 10.84
CA ASN A 107 0.23 2.01 10.78
C ASN A 107 0.50 2.53 9.36
N ILE A 108 -0.20 1.97 8.36
CA ILE A 108 -0.06 2.37 6.96
C ILE A 108 -0.51 3.82 6.80
N LYS A 109 0.38 4.65 6.25
CA LYS A 109 0.12 6.05 5.91
C LYS A 109 0.25 6.26 4.41
N LEU A 110 -0.74 6.92 3.83
CA LEU A 110 -0.73 7.32 2.44
C LEU A 110 -0.40 8.80 2.30
N SER A 111 0.33 9.15 1.27
CA SER A 111 0.55 10.54 0.85
C SER A 111 0.34 10.68 -0.65
N MET A 112 0.00 11.91 -1.08
CA MET A 112 -0.07 12.26 -2.49
C MET A 112 1.36 12.52 -2.98
N PHE A 113 1.74 11.87 -4.06
CA PHE A 113 2.95 12.14 -4.82
C PHE A 113 2.59 12.88 -6.10
N VAL A 114 3.36 13.91 -6.42
CA VAL A 114 3.19 14.70 -7.64
C VAL A 114 4.41 14.45 -8.51
N ASP A 115 4.21 13.78 -9.63
CA ASP A 115 5.26 13.52 -10.61
C ASP A 115 5.34 14.71 -11.58
N ASN A 116 6.34 15.55 -11.36
CA ASN A 116 6.57 16.73 -12.19
C ASN A 116 7.30 16.43 -13.50
N GLU A 117 7.83 15.22 -13.68
CA GLU A 117 8.52 14.83 -14.91
C GLU A 117 7.52 14.37 -15.99
N HIS A 118 6.35 13.89 -15.59
CA HIS A 118 5.30 13.45 -16.50
C HIS A 118 4.14 14.44 -16.50
N TRP A 119 4.08 15.26 -17.56
CA TRP A 119 3.00 16.22 -17.80
C TRP A 119 2.02 15.69 -18.83
N THR A 120 0.72 15.80 -18.53
CA THR A 120 -0.36 15.61 -19.46
C THR A 120 -1.09 16.94 -19.67
N MET A 121 -2.06 16.99 -20.61
CA MET A 121 -2.88 18.19 -20.82
C MET A 121 -3.68 18.62 -19.58
N GLY A 122 -3.75 17.76 -18.53
CA GLY A 122 -4.40 18.04 -17.24
C GLY A 122 -3.44 18.45 -16.11
N GLY A 123 -2.15 18.60 -16.37
CA GLY A 123 -1.14 18.93 -15.37
C GLY A 123 -0.22 17.73 -15.01
N PRO A 124 0.58 17.83 -13.93
CA PRO A 124 1.45 16.76 -13.47
C PRO A 124 0.64 15.54 -13.01
N TRP A 125 1.24 14.37 -13.11
CA TRP A 125 0.59 13.15 -12.60
C TRP A 125 0.59 13.15 -11.08
N GLU A 126 -0.60 12.91 -10.52
CA GLU A 126 -0.81 12.78 -9.09
C GLU A 126 -1.28 11.37 -8.77
N TYR A 127 -0.56 10.68 -7.89
CA TYR A 127 -0.93 9.34 -7.43
C TYR A 127 -0.61 9.14 -5.95
N CYS A 128 -1.27 8.16 -5.34
CA CYS A 128 -1.09 7.86 -3.93
C CYS A 128 0.02 6.84 -3.75
N ILE A 129 0.92 7.13 -2.82
CA ILE A 129 1.98 6.23 -2.38
C ILE A 129 1.82 5.91 -0.89
N VAL A 130 2.35 4.77 -0.48
CA VAL A 130 2.51 4.44 0.95
C VAL A 130 3.74 5.18 1.47
N SER A 131 3.53 6.28 2.17
CA SER A 131 4.65 7.09 2.69
C SER A 131 5.37 6.44 3.86
N SER A 132 4.64 5.63 4.65
CA SER A 132 5.24 4.83 5.71
C SER A 132 4.30 3.71 6.16
N LEU A 133 4.88 2.68 6.72
CA LEU A 133 4.20 1.59 7.42
C LEU A 133 5.09 1.03 8.54
N THR A 134 4.52 0.20 9.39
CA THR A 134 5.28 -0.55 10.40
C THR A 134 5.25 -2.03 10.03
N ALA A 135 6.41 -2.68 9.94
CA ALA A 135 6.54 -4.12 9.71
C ALA A 135 7.23 -4.78 10.92
N ASN A 136 6.53 -5.63 11.65
CA ASN A 136 6.96 -6.24 12.92
C ASN A 136 7.55 -5.22 13.93
N GLY A 137 6.89 -4.06 14.06
CA GLY A 137 7.30 -2.97 14.96
C GLY A 137 8.39 -2.04 14.39
N HIS A 138 8.95 -2.34 13.22
CA HIS A 138 9.96 -1.51 12.57
C HIS A 138 9.34 -0.60 11.53
N LEU A 139 9.68 0.70 11.58
CA LEU A 139 9.22 1.67 10.61
C LEU A 139 9.89 1.40 9.25
N ALA A 140 9.08 1.34 8.21
CA ALA A 140 9.51 1.30 6.82
C ALA A 140 8.92 2.49 6.05
N HIS A 141 9.71 3.06 5.17
CA HIS A 141 9.30 4.12 4.24
C HIS A 141 9.36 3.57 2.82
N ASP A 142 8.31 3.83 2.06
CA ASP A 142 8.31 3.56 0.63
C ASP A 142 7.93 4.83 -0.11
N THR A 143 8.75 5.21 -1.06
CA THR A 143 8.52 6.37 -1.93
C THR A 143 8.45 5.99 -3.41
N VAL A 144 8.58 4.69 -3.72
CA VAL A 144 8.82 4.23 -5.10
C VAL A 144 7.62 3.49 -5.69
N TYR A 145 6.86 2.74 -4.87
CA TYR A 145 5.84 1.82 -5.37
C TYR A 145 4.42 2.37 -5.15
N SER A 146 3.82 2.87 -6.21
CA SER A 146 2.42 3.32 -6.20
C SER A 146 1.46 2.13 -6.10
N GLY A 147 0.49 2.20 -5.18
CA GLY A 147 -0.56 1.18 -5.06
C GLY A 147 -0.14 -0.13 -4.42
N SER A 148 1.05 -0.21 -3.84
CA SER A 148 1.66 -1.41 -3.27
C SER A 148 2.11 -1.19 -1.83
N LEU A 149 2.45 -2.27 -1.13
CA LEU A 149 3.15 -2.22 0.16
C LEU A 149 4.59 -2.70 -0.06
N ALA A 150 5.58 -1.94 0.44
CA ALA A 150 6.97 -2.33 0.36
C ALA A 150 7.65 -2.25 1.73
N PHE A 151 8.40 -3.29 2.11
CA PHE A 151 9.15 -3.33 3.36
C PHE A 151 10.38 -4.23 3.26
N PRO A 152 11.44 -3.95 4.05
CA PRO A 152 12.67 -4.75 4.03
C PRO A 152 12.48 -6.17 4.58
N GLN A 153 13.10 -7.15 3.95
CA GLN A 153 13.12 -8.56 4.35
C GLN A 153 13.67 -8.75 5.80
N ARG A 154 14.61 -7.92 6.23
CA ARG A 154 15.21 -7.97 7.56
C ARG A 154 14.21 -7.80 8.72
N HIS A 155 13.03 -7.24 8.44
CA HIS A 155 11.95 -7.09 9.45
C HIS A 155 11.15 -8.37 9.67
N VAL A 156 11.60 -9.51 9.15
CA VAL A 156 10.93 -10.79 9.28
C VAL A 156 10.91 -11.29 10.73
N ARG A 157 9.78 -11.87 11.12
CA ARG A 157 9.67 -12.74 12.30
C ARG A 157 9.68 -14.19 11.85
N ILE A 158 10.58 -15.00 12.39
CA ILE A 158 10.64 -16.43 12.10
C ILE A 158 9.77 -17.15 13.14
N VAL A 159 8.73 -17.81 12.65
CA VAL A 159 7.85 -18.63 13.49
C VAL A 159 8.27 -20.09 13.35
N LYS A 160 8.66 -20.72 14.46
CA LYS A 160 8.97 -22.16 14.48
C LYS A 160 7.66 -22.92 14.37
N LYS A 161 7.56 -23.87 13.46
CA LYS A 161 6.49 -24.87 13.48
C LYS A 161 6.63 -25.67 14.77
N GLN A 162 5.61 -25.66 15.61
CA GLN A 162 5.47 -26.61 16.70
C GLN A 162 5.05 -27.98 16.17
#